data_1e39e668cbcb527306231af58d64a1ed
#
_entry.id   1e39e668cbcb527306231af58d64a1ed
#
_cell.length_a   1.000
_cell.length_b   1.000
_cell.length_c   1.000
_cell.angle_alpha   90.00
_cell.angle_beta   90.00
_cell.angle_gamma   90.00
#
_symmetry.space_group_name_H-M   'P 1'
#
loop_
_entity.id
_entity.type
_entity.pdbx_description
1 polymer ?
#
loop_
_entity_poly.entity_id
_entity_poly.type
_entity_poly.pdbx_seq_one_letter_code
_entity_poly.pdbx_strand_id
1 'polypeptide(L)'
;MLINLGTDVHGKNLGWDTSTGTPLTITGPDGSGKTMLLDSIIRQADSDGTLVTFTDQWDSIPPSPTVMCGRYRQPYELLEIVQRVSMEQRRRIKGEPEPIKPIKPILLAFDDYDVHNGYLDMNLLNVGSQISDELSRIIEMAPGTNVNVVMVRSSIHPSTVGQKLYDRLIAGNHVLFHPAGQLGPHTQPLFHAENTREAETLTYLNRHLDFKQARNCLYETSDRPLRAFHTPIYKRKEN
;
A
#
# COMPACT_ATOMS: atom_id res chain seq x y z
N MET A 1 14.00 5.79 2.25
CA MET A 1 13.31 6.98 1.67
C MET A 1 12.10 7.32 2.51
N LEU A 2 11.78 8.60 2.67
CA LEU A 2 10.56 9.07 3.32
C LEU A 2 9.58 9.58 2.25
N ILE A 3 8.47 8.88 2.07
CA ILE A 3 7.40 9.25 1.13
C ILE A 3 6.40 10.13 1.87
N ASN A 4 6.15 11.34 1.37
CA ASN A 4 5.17 12.25 1.96
C ASN A 4 3.74 11.77 1.63
N LEU A 5 2.95 11.47 2.67
CA LEU A 5 1.54 11.07 2.54
C LEU A 5 0.59 12.29 2.64
N GLY A 6 1.03 13.36 3.28
CA GLY A 6 0.19 14.54 3.50
C GLY A 6 0.59 15.33 4.73
N THR A 7 -0.35 16.11 5.24
CA THR A 7 -0.13 17.03 6.36
C THR A 7 -1.14 16.75 7.47
N ASP A 8 -0.67 16.60 8.69
CA ASP A 8 -1.54 16.41 9.84
C ASP A 8 -2.33 17.69 10.22
N VAL A 9 -3.22 17.57 11.17
CA VAL A 9 -4.08 18.68 11.63
C VAL A 9 -3.30 19.86 12.24
N HIS A 10 -2.02 19.66 12.56
CA HIS A 10 -1.12 20.69 13.10
C HIS A 10 -0.18 21.27 12.03
N GLY A 11 -0.39 20.93 10.76
CA GLY A 11 0.46 21.39 9.64
C GLY A 11 1.79 20.65 9.51
N LYS A 12 1.99 19.54 10.24
CA LYS A 12 3.21 18.74 10.17
C LYS A 12 3.08 17.68 9.09
N ASN A 13 4.15 17.53 8.27
CA ASN A 13 4.19 16.49 7.24
C ASN A 13 4.16 15.10 7.87
N LEU A 14 3.34 14.24 7.31
CA LEU A 14 3.25 12.82 7.59
C LEU A 14 3.90 12.04 6.47
N GLY A 15 4.78 11.12 6.82
CA GLY A 15 5.50 10.33 5.84
C GLY A 15 5.53 8.84 6.16
N TRP A 16 5.58 8.04 5.10
CA TRP A 16 5.88 6.62 5.16
C TRP A 16 7.38 6.40 4.97
N ASP A 17 8.03 5.84 5.98
CA ASP A 17 9.45 5.50 5.90
C ASP A 17 9.63 4.11 5.28
N THR A 18 10.06 4.08 4.05
CA THR A 18 10.29 2.83 3.30
C THR A 18 11.57 2.10 3.73
N SER A 19 12.45 2.74 4.52
CA SER A 19 13.68 2.08 5.00
C SER A 19 13.40 0.97 6.02
N THR A 20 12.22 0.99 6.64
CA THR A 20 11.80 -0.04 7.60
C THR A 20 11.40 -1.35 6.92
N GLY A 21 11.05 -1.32 5.63
CA GLY A 21 10.47 -2.45 4.92
C GLY A 21 9.03 -2.78 5.35
N THR A 22 8.40 -1.93 6.15
CA THR A 22 7.02 -2.13 6.62
C THR A 22 6.05 -1.80 5.50
N PRO A 23 5.10 -2.69 5.14
CA PRO A 23 4.15 -2.44 4.06
C PRO A 23 3.21 -1.29 4.39
N LEU A 24 2.64 -0.66 3.36
CA LEU A 24 1.59 0.34 3.49
C LEU A 24 0.29 -0.20 2.89
N THR A 25 -0.78 -0.19 3.68
CA THR A 25 -2.13 -0.52 3.22
C THR A 25 -2.98 0.74 3.18
N ILE A 26 -3.65 0.99 2.06
CA ILE A 26 -4.54 2.13 1.85
C ILE A 26 -5.94 1.59 1.63
N THR A 27 -6.88 1.94 2.52
CA THR A 27 -8.26 1.44 2.46
C THR A 27 -9.27 2.60 2.45
N GLY A 28 -10.48 2.29 2.01
CA GLY A 28 -11.60 3.24 1.99
C GLY A 28 -12.58 2.97 0.85
N PRO A 29 -13.74 3.63 0.85
CA PRO A 29 -14.76 3.45 -0.17
C PRO A 29 -14.31 3.94 -1.56
N ASP A 30 -15.04 3.52 -2.58
CA ASP A 30 -14.79 3.97 -3.95
C ASP A 30 -14.96 5.49 -4.08
N GLY A 31 -14.13 6.10 -4.92
CA GLY A 31 -14.10 7.55 -5.09
C GLY A 31 -13.50 8.34 -3.93
N SER A 32 -12.99 7.70 -2.87
CA SER A 32 -12.43 8.38 -1.70
C SER A 32 -11.09 9.07 -1.94
N GLY A 33 -10.38 8.73 -3.03
CA GLY A 33 -9.06 9.29 -3.36
C GLY A 33 -7.88 8.36 -3.11
N LYS A 34 -8.11 7.07 -2.83
CA LYS A 34 -7.06 6.05 -2.62
C LYS A 34 -6.05 6.00 -3.77
N THR A 35 -6.55 5.87 -5.00
CA THR A 35 -5.73 5.82 -6.22
C THR A 35 -4.92 7.11 -6.43
N MET A 36 -5.47 8.27 -6.04
CA MET A 36 -4.75 9.54 -6.08
C MET A 36 -3.55 9.58 -5.11
N LEU A 37 -3.72 9.02 -3.91
CA LEU A 37 -2.61 8.88 -2.98
C LEU A 37 -1.57 7.89 -3.49
N LEU A 38 -2.00 6.77 -4.06
CA LEU A 38 -1.11 5.79 -4.68
C LEU A 38 -0.30 6.40 -5.83
N ASP A 39 -0.95 7.16 -6.74
CA ASP A 39 -0.27 7.88 -7.82
C ASP A 39 0.82 8.84 -7.28
N SER A 40 0.50 9.54 -6.20
CA SER A 40 1.48 10.38 -5.52
C SER A 40 2.67 9.60 -4.97
N ILE A 41 2.43 8.47 -4.33
CA ILE A 41 3.48 7.60 -3.79
C ILE A 41 4.38 7.12 -4.93
N ILE A 42 3.79 6.65 -6.03
CA ILE A 42 4.51 6.16 -7.21
C ILE A 42 5.38 7.27 -7.82
N ARG A 43 4.85 8.48 -8.00
CA ARG A 43 5.62 9.62 -8.54
C ARG A 43 6.79 10.03 -7.66
N GLN A 44 6.61 9.99 -6.34
CA GLN A 44 7.71 10.28 -5.41
C GLN A 44 8.77 9.20 -5.48
N ALA A 45 8.36 7.92 -5.52
CA ALA A 45 9.29 6.79 -5.65
C ALA A 45 10.05 6.84 -6.99
N ASP A 46 9.36 7.11 -8.09
CA ASP A 46 9.98 7.26 -9.42
C ASP A 46 11.00 8.41 -9.46
N SER A 47 10.66 9.57 -8.89
CA SER A 47 11.56 10.73 -8.82
C SER A 47 12.82 10.46 -7.98
N ASP A 48 12.76 9.55 -7.02
CA ASP A 48 13.90 9.10 -6.20
C ASP A 48 14.71 7.97 -6.88
N GLY A 49 14.35 7.59 -8.09
CA GLY A 49 15.02 6.53 -8.86
C GLY A 49 14.68 5.11 -8.39
N THR A 50 13.63 4.94 -7.61
CA THR A 50 13.09 3.63 -7.20
C THR A 50 12.53 2.91 -8.42
N LEU A 51 12.78 1.60 -8.53
CA LEU A 51 12.11 0.76 -9.52
C LEU A 51 10.68 0.50 -9.05
N VAL A 52 9.70 1.02 -9.78
CA VAL A 52 8.29 0.85 -9.43
C VAL A 52 7.67 -0.23 -10.30
N THR A 53 7.09 -1.23 -9.67
CA THR A 53 6.19 -2.19 -10.32
C THR A 53 4.78 -1.95 -9.81
N PHE A 54 3.86 -1.74 -10.74
CA PHE A 54 2.54 -1.25 -10.44
C PHE A 54 1.49 -2.06 -11.19
N THR A 55 0.38 -2.36 -10.54
CA THR A 55 -0.81 -2.96 -11.18
C THR A 55 -1.93 -1.94 -11.19
N ASP A 56 -2.46 -1.66 -12.37
CA ASP A 56 -3.57 -0.73 -12.57
C ASP A 56 -4.61 -1.32 -13.51
N GLN A 57 -5.85 -1.31 -13.06
CA GLN A 57 -6.98 -1.74 -13.85
C GLN A 57 -7.34 -0.72 -14.94
N TRP A 58 -7.00 0.55 -14.74
CA TRP A 58 -7.55 1.68 -15.47
C TRP A 58 -6.54 2.45 -16.32
N ASP A 59 -5.30 1.99 -16.44
CA ASP A 59 -4.21 2.71 -17.13
C ASP A 59 -4.07 4.18 -16.62
N SER A 60 -4.30 4.42 -15.33
CA SER A 60 -4.37 5.75 -14.73
C SER A 60 -3.01 6.43 -14.58
N ILE A 61 -1.93 5.65 -14.57
CA ILE A 61 -0.56 6.13 -14.40
C ILE A 61 0.22 5.97 -15.72
N PRO A 62 0.75 7.05 -16.27
CA PRO A 62 1.52 6.97 -17.50
C PRO A 62 2.81 6.16 -17.28
N PRO A 63 3.20 5.31 -18.25
CA PRO A 63 4.44 4.56 -18.15
C PRO A 63 5.64 5.50 -18.11
N SER A 64 6.60 5.23 -17.24
CA SER A 64 7.93 5.83 -17.22
C SER A 64 8.99 4.74 -17.37
N PRO A 65 10.25 5.06 -17.68
CA PRO A 65 11.32 4.06 -17.79
C PRO A 65 11.57 3.24 -16.53
N THR A 66 11.15 3.74 -15.37
CA THR A 66 11.30 3.09 -14.06
C THR A 66 10.01 2.48 -13.55
N VAL A 67 8.86 2.81 -14.16
CA VAL A 67 7.55 2.29 -13.80
C VAL A 67 7.15 1.17 -14.76
N MET A 68 7.07 -0.05 -14.25
CA MET A 68 6.58 -1.21 -14.99
C MET A 68 5.14 -1.48 -14.58
N CYS A 69 4.19 -1.37 -15.50
CA CYS A 69 2.79 -1.67 -15.26
C CYS A 69 2.48 -3.12 -15.65
N GLY A 70 2.09 -3.94 -14.68
CA GLY A 70 1.52 -5.27 -14.93
C GLY A 70 0.01 -5.14 -15.09
N ARG A 71 -0.51 -5.46 -16.27
CA ARG A 71 -1.94 -5.31 -16.54
C ARG A 71 -2.77 -6.40 -15.87
N TYR A 72 -3.86 -6.00 -15.28
CA TYR A 72 -4.90 -6.85 -14.73
C TYR A 72 -5.36 -7.99 -15.67
N ARG A 73 -5.34 -7.77 -16.98
CA ARG A 73 -5.75 -8.76 -17.98
C ARG A 73 -4.73 -9.86 -18.25
N GLN A 74 -3.57 -9.80 -17.62
CA GLN A 74 -2.47 -10.74 -17.81
C GLN A 74 -1.96 -11.25 -16.44
N PRO A 75 -2.74 -12.09 -15.77
CA PRO A 75 -2.46 -12.52 -14.40
C PRO A 75 -1.15 -13.31 -14.26
N TYR A 76 -0.74 -14.06 -15.28
CA TYR A 76 0.55 -14.74 -15.27
C TYR A 76 1.72 -13.76 -15.31
N GLU A 77 1.58 -12.61 -15.99
CA GLU A 77 2.61 -11.57 -15.98
C GLU A 77 2.75 -10.97 -14.58
N LEU A 78 1.63 -10.76 -13.87
CA LEU A 78 1.66 -10.28 -12.50
C LEU A 78 2.38 -11.26 -11.57
N LEU A 79 2.09 -12.55 -11.68
CA LEU A 79 2.79 -13.59 -10.93
C LEU A 79 4.29 -13.59 -11.26
N GLU A 80 4.64 -13.50 -12.54
CA GLU A 80 6.03 -13.45 -12.99
C GLU A 80 6.77 -12.23 -12.41
N ILE A 81 6.14 -11.05 -12.40
CA ILE A 81 6.70 -9.83 -11.80
C ILE A 81 6.96 -10.02 -10.31
N VAL A 82 5.98 -10.53 -9.58
CA VAL A 82 6.11 -10.79 -8.13
C VAL A 82 7.22 -11.80 -7.85
N GLN A 83 7.30 -12.87 -8.65
CA GLN A 83 8.36 -13.87 -8.53
C GLN A 83 9.75 -13.30 -8.86
N ARG A 84 9.87 -12.43 -9.87
CA ARG A 84 11.14 -11.75 -10.19
C ARG A 84 11.60 -10.85 -9.02
N VAL A 85 10.69 -10.11 -8.41
CA VAL A 85 11.03 -9.29 -7.23
C VAL A 85 11.44 -10.17 -6.06
N SER A 86 10.74 -11.28 -5.82
CA SER A 86 11.11 -12.25 -4.77
C SER A 86 12.51 -12.85 -5.01
N MET A 87 12.84 -13.19 -6.24
CA MET A 87 14.19 -13.70 -6.61
C MET A 87 15.26 -12.62 -6.38
N GLU A 88 15.01 -11.38 -6.81
CA GLU A 88 15.93 -10.27 -6.60
C GLU A 88 16.14 -10.00 -5.10
N GLN A 89 15.10 -10.05 -4.30
CA GLN A 89 15.18 -9.89 -2.85
C GLN A 89 16.05 -10.98 -2.21
N ARG A 90 15.86 -12.24 -2.60
CA ARG A 90 16.69 -13.37 -2.12
C ARG A 90 18.16 -13.19 -2.51
N ARG A 91 18.43 -12.67 -3.72
CA ARG A 91 19.78 -12.35 -4.18
C ARG A 91 20.44 -11.29 -3.28
N ARG A 92 19.70 -10.25 -2.92
CA ARG A 92 20.15 -9.20 -1.98
C ARG A 92 20.49 -9.75 -0.60
N ILE A 93 19.64 -10.64 -0.08
CA ILE A 93 19.88 -11.30 1.22
C ILE A 93 21.15 -12.15 1.19
N LYS A 94 21.41 -12.86 0.09
CA LYS A 94 22.62 -13.69 -0.05
C LYS A 94 23.91 -12.88 -0.26
N GLY A 95 23.80 -11.56 -0.45
CA GLY A 95 24.97 -10.71 -0.72
C GLY A 95 25.64 -11.01 -2.05
N GLU A 96 24.93 -11.58 -3.02
CA GLU A 96 25.47 -11.87 -4.35
C GLU A 96 25.83 -10.54 -5.04
N PRO A 97 27.05 -10.38 -5.56
CA PRO A 97 27.49 -9.12 -6.09
C PRO A 97 26.68 -8.71 -7.31
N GLU A 98 26.12 -7.52 -7.26
CA GLU A 98 25.63 -6.87 -8.46
C GLU A 98 26.80 -6.36 -9.31
N PRO A 99 26.69 -6.40 -10.62
CA PRO A 99 27.66 -5.71 -11.46
C PRO A 99 27.54 -4.21 -11.25
N ILE A 100 28.40 -3.65 -10.36
CA ILE A 100 28.84 -2.22 -10.31
C ILE A 100 27.72 -1.16 -10.17
N LYS A 101 26.46 -1.47 -9.89
CA LYS A 101 25.39 -0.45 -9.73
C LYS A 101 24.84 -0.43 -8.30
N PRO A 102 24.56 0.77 -7.75
CA PRO A 102 23.91 0.84 -6.44
C PRO A 102 22.58 0.11 -6.47
N ILE A 103 22.30 -0.67 -5.41
CA ILE A 103 21.04 -1.39 -5.26
C ILE A 103 19.90 -0.38 -5.20
N LYS A 104 19.12 -0.31 -6.29
CA LYS A 104 17.95 0.56 -6.36
C LYS A 104 16.84 0.04 -5.46
N PRO A 105 16.13 0.91 -4.72
CA PRO A 105 14.90 0.52 -4.06
C PRO A 105 13.90 -0.08 -5.06
N ILE A 106 13.03 -0.98 -4.57
CA ILE A 106 11.92 -1.54 -5.35
C ILE A 106 10.63 -1.22 -4.62
N LEU A 107 9.63 -0.74 -5.33
CA LEU A 107 8.27 -0.56 -4.86
C LEU A 107 7.32 -1.43 -5.67
N LEU A 108 6.64 -2.34 -5.00
CA LEU A 108 5.50 -3.08 -5.53
C LEU A 108 4.21 -2.36 -5.12
N ALA A 109 3.45 -1.90 -6.09
CA ALA A 109 2.22 -1.15 -5.87
C ALA A 109 1.02 -1.87 -6.50
N PHE A 110 -0.05 -2.07 -5.72
CA PHE A 110 -1.26 -2.76 -6.14
C PHE A 110 -2.48 -1.86 -5.92
N ASP A 111 -3.19 -1.53 -6.99
CA ASP A 111 -4.49 -0.86 -6.92
C ASP A 111 -5.61 -1.90 -7.09
N ASP A 112 -6.64 -1.83 -6.25
CA ASP A 112 -7.78 -2.75 -6.21
C ASP A 112 -7.39 -4.25 -6.14
N TYR A 113 -6.37 -4.56 -5.31
CA TYR A 113 -5.79 -5.91 -5.22
C TYR A 113 -6.82 -7.00 -4.92
N ASP A 114 -7.82 -6.73 -4.10
CA ASP A 114 -8.89 -7.68 -3.75
C ASP A 114 -9.69 -8.11 -4.99
N VAL A 115 -9.97 -7.19 -5.90
CA VAL A 115 -10.62 -7.49 -7.18
C VAL A 115 -9.71 -8.34 -8.06
N HIS A 116 -8.43 -8.00 -8.15
CA HIS A 116 -7.45 -8.77 -8.89
C HIS A 116 -7.32 -10.19 -8.35
N ASN A 117 -7.23 -10.33 -7.02
CA ASN A 117 -7.08 -11.63 -6.39
C ASN A 117 -8.30 -12.52 -6.60
N GLY A 118 -9.51 -11.96 -6.42
CA GLY A 118 -10.75 -12.68 -6.68
C GLY A 118 -10.89 -13.12 -8.15
N TYR A 119 -10.52 -12.26 -9.09
CA TYR A 119 -10.53 -12.60 -10.50
C TYR A 119 -9.51 -13.72 -10.83
N LEU A 120 -8.30 -13.64 -10.28
CA LEU A 120 -7.24 -14.60 -10.53
C LEU A 120 -7.61 -15.99 -9.99
N ASP A 121 -8.18 -16.08 -8.78
CA ASP A 121 -8.59 -17.35 -8.20
C ASP A 121 -9.76 -17.99 -8.94
N MET A 122 -10.72 -17.20 -9.38
CA MET A 122 -11.87 -17.70 -10.13
C MET A 122 -11.51 -18.21 -11.53
N ASN A 123 -10.56 -17.58 -12.21
CA ASN A 123 -10.30 -17.84 -13.62
C ASN A 123 -9.00 -18.64 -13.89
N LEU A 124 -8.09 -18.74 -12.91
CA LEU A 124 -6.71 -19.19 -13.16
C LEU A 124 -6.16 -20.12 -12.07
N LEU A 125 -6.99 -21.02 -11.54
CA LEU A 125 -6.53 -22.15 -10.73
C LEU A 125 -5.35 -21.80 -9.78
N ASN A 126 -5.64 -21.05 -8.73
CA ASN A 126 -4.71 -20.70 -7.63
C ASN A 126 -3.59 -19.68 -7.98
N VAL A 127 -3.66 -18.96 -9.08
CA VAL A 127 -2.64 -17.92 -9.36
C VAL A 127 -2.72 -16.80 -8.33
N GLY A 128 -3.93 -16.40 -7.91
CA GLY A 128 -4.13 -15.42 -6.83
C GLY A 128 -3.51 -15.87 -5.51
N SER A 129 -3.70 -17.12 -5.14
CA SER A 129 -3.08 -17.69 -3.93
C SER A 129 -1.54 -17.71 -4.03
N GLN A 130 -0.99 -18.03 -5.20
CA GLN A 130 0.46 -17.99 -5.42
C GLN A 130 1.00 -16.55 -5.29
N ILE A 131 0.31 -15.57 -5.86
CA ILE A 131 0.67 -14.15 -5.72
C ILE A 131 0.64 -13.75 -4.24
N SER A 132 -0.42 -14.11 -3.50
CA SER A 132 -0.56 -13.81 -2.08
C SER A 132 0.56 -14.43 -1.23
N ASP A 133 0.93 -15.66 -1.52
CA ASP A 133 2.03 -16.36 -0.84
C ASP A 133 3.39 -15.69 -1.11
N GLU A 134 3.68 -15.35 -2.36
CA GLU A 134 4.93 -14.66 -2.69
C GLU A 134 4.98 -13.25 -2.10
N LEU A 135 3.87 -12.49 -2.11
CA LEU A 135 3.79 -11.18 -1.47
C LEU A 135 4.01 -11.26 0.04
N SER A 136 3.42 -12.27 0.68
CA SER A 136 3.65 -12.53 2.11
C SER A 136 5.13 -12.74 2.42
N ARG A 137 5.84 -13.51 1.58
CA ARG A 137 7.29 -13.73 1.71
C ARG A 137 8.10 -12.46 1.45
N ILE A 138 7.72 -11.68 0.42
CA ILE A 138 8.38 -10.41 0.12
C ILE A 138 8.28 -9.46 1.32
N ILE A 139 7.10 -9.32 1.92
CA ILE A 139 6.90 -8.47 3.09
C ILE A 139 7.72 -8.97 4.29
N GLU A 140 7.75 -10.28 4.52
CA GLU A 140 8.54 -10.88 5.60
C GLU A 140 10.04 -10.59 5.49
N MET A 141 10.56 -10.60 4.26
CA MET A 141 11.97 -10.37 3.97
C MET A 141 12.29 -8.90 3.64
N ALA A 142 11.30 -8.00 3.66
CA ALA A 142 11.48 -6.59 3.26
C ALA A 142 12.51 -5.82 4.10
N PRO A 143 12.58 -5.99 5.44
CA PRO A 143 13.59 -5.32 6.23
C PRO A 143 15.02 -5.60 5.72
N GLY A 144 15.76 -4.52 5.44
CA GLY A 144 17.16 -4.61 4.96
C GLY A 144 17.34 -4.94 3.47
N THR A 145 16.27 -5.22 2.72
CA THR A 145 16.37 -5.56 1.28
C THR A 145 16.02 -4.41 0.35
N ASN A 146 15.51 -3.31 0.89
CA ASN A 146 15.05 -2.15 0.12
C ASN A 146 13.92 -2.46 -0.88
N VAL A 147 13.06 -3.44 -0.52
CA VAL A 147 11.87 -3.81 -1.25
C VAL A 147 10.66 -3.44 -0.41
N ASN A 148 9.73 -2.69 -0.99
CA ASN A 148 8.57 -2.16 -0.29
C ASN A 148 7.28 -2.55 -1.03
N VAL A 149 6.18 -2.69 -0.27
CA VAL A 149 4.87 -3.07 -0.79
C VAL A 149 3.85 -2.03 -0.36
N VAL A 150 3.05 -1.53 -1.31
CA VAL A 150 1.86 -0.73 -1.05
C VAL A 150 0.64 -1.40 -1.67
N MET A 151 -0.43 -1.54 -0.89
CA MET A 151 -1.70 -2.10 -1.34
C MET A 151 -2.83 -1.11 -1.15
N VAL A 152 -3.60 -0.91 -2.20
CA VAL A 152 -4.85 -0.16 -2.19
C VAL A 152 -6.02 -1.12 -2.27
N ARG A 153 -7.05 -0.90 -1.45
CA ARG A 153 -8.22 -1.78 -1.36
C ARG A 153 -9.46 -1.01 -0.92
N SER A 154 -10.63 -1.55 -1.24
CA SER A 154 -11.88 -1.08 -0.64
C SER A 154 -12.01 -1.53 0.81
N SER A 155 -11.62 -2.77 1.11
CA SER A 155 -11.60 -3.36 2.46
C SER A 155 -10.49 -4.38 2.59
N ILE A 156 -10.16 -4.79 3.81
CA ILE A 156 -9.19 -5.85 4.07
C ILE A 156 -9.88 -7.02 4.80
N HIS A 157 -9.74 -8.21 4.25
CA HIS A 157 -10.33 -9.41 4.84
C HIS A 157 -9.48 -10.65 4.51
N PRO A 158 -9.29 -11.59 5.45
CA PRO A 158 -8.50 -12.80 5.20
C PRO A 158 -8.97 -13.62 4.00
N SER A 159 -10.28 -13.64 3.74
CA SER A 159 -10.85 -14.38 2.61
C SER A 159 -10.51 -13.81 1.25
N THR A 160 -10.08 -12.54 1.18
CA THR A 160 -9.76 -11.86 -0.10
C THR A 160 -8.26 -11.84 -0.41
N VAL A 161 -7.41 -12.02 0.59
CA VAL A 161 -5.94 -11.98 0.40
C VAL A 161 -5.23 -13.22 0.93
N GLY A 162 -5.95 -14.15 1.57
CA GLY A 162 -5.34 -15.25 2.33
C GLY A 162 -4.85 -14.81 3.70
N GLN A 163 -4.98 -15.69 4.69
CA GLN A 163 -4.69 -15.39 6.09
C GLN A 163 -3.27 -14.87 6.30
N LYS A 164 -2.29 -15.53 5.71
CA LYS A 164 -0.87 -15.21 5.88
C LYS A 164 -0.51 -13.80 5.40
N LEU A 165 -1.02 -13.40 4.23
CA LEU A 165 -0.80 -12.06 3.72
C LEU A 165 -1.56 -11.02 4.55
N TYR A 166 -2.79 -11.34 4.95
CA TYR A 166 -3.59 -10.51 5.85
C TYR A 166 -2.81 -10.18 7.14
N ASP A 167 -2.27 -11.19 7.83
CA ASP A 167 -1.53 -10.99 9.08
C ASP A 167 -0.31 -10.06 8.89
N ARG A 168 0.38 -10.17 7.74
CA ARG A 168 1.49 -9.29 7.40
C ARG A 168 1.07 -7.85 7.11
N LEU A 169 -0.08 -7.70 6.46
CA LEU A 169 -0.62 -6.38 6.14
C LEU A 169 -1.09 -5.65 7.39
N ILE A 170 -1.83 -6.32 8.30
CA ILE A 170 -2.31 -5.69 9.53
C ILE A 170 -1.19 -5.33 10.51
N ALA A 171 -0.03 -5.98 10.41
CA ALA A 171 1.16 -5.59 11.16
C ALA A 171 1.89 -4.38 10.55
N GLY A 172 1.45 -3.88 9.40
CA GLY A 172 2.07 -2.79 8.66
C GLY A 172 1.55 -1.39 9.01
N ASN A 173 1.78 -0.46 8.09
CA ASN A 173 1.26 0.89 8.15
C ASN A 173 -0.10 0.97 7.43
N HIS A 174 -1.02 1.78 7.93
CA HIS A 174 -2.36 1.90 7.39
C HIS A 174 -2.76 3.34 7.13
N VAL A 175 -3.39 3.57 5.98
CA VAL A 175 -4.14 4.78 5.65
C VAL A 175 -5.59 4.41 5.43
N LEU A 176 -6.50 5.01 6.17
CA LEU A 176 -7.94 4.86 6.00
C LEU A 176 -8.55 6.16 5.50
N PHE A 177 -9.15 6.11 4.31
CA PHE A 177 -9.96 7.18 3.75
C PHE A 177 -11.40 7.13 4.25
N HIS A 178 -11.98 8.29 4.51
CA HIS A 178 -13.37 8.44 4.90
C HIS A 178 -13.80 7.45 6.00
N PRO A 179 -13.20 7.50 7.18
CA PRO A 179 -13.65 6.68 8.29
C PRO A 179 -15.01 7.17 8.78
N ALA A 180 -16.00 7.18 7.88
CA ALA A 180 -17.32 7.75 8.11
C ALA A 180 -18.02 7.03 9.26
N GLY A 181 -17.92 7.58 10.45
CA GLY A 181 -18.83 7.38 11.58
C GLY A 181 -18.93 5.98 12.17
N GLN A 182 -18.44 4.97 11.52
CA GLN A 182 -18.46 3.59 12.02
C GLN A 182 -17.21 2.87 11.53
N LEU A 183 -16.27 2.66 12.42
CA LEU A 183 -15.32 1.57 12.25
C LEU A 183 -16.14 0.28 12.24
N GLY A 184 -16.40 -0.23 11.05
CA GLY A 184 -17.06 -1.53 10.91
C GLY A 184 -16.14 -2.64 11.44
N PRO A 185 -16.67 -3.84 11.71
CA PRO A 185 -15.89 -4.96 12.19
C PRO A 185 -14.71 -5.35 11.29
N HIS A 186 -14.69 -4.88 10.04
CA HIS A 186 -13.62 -5.12 9.08
C HIS A 186 -12.50 -4.05 9.08
N THR A 187 -12.76 -2.87 9.66
CA THR A 187 -11.77 -1.79 9.80
C THR A 187 -11.16 -1.73 11.20
N GLN A 188 -11.87 -2.26 12.20
CA GLN A 188 -11.40 -2.35 13.57
C GLN A 188 -10.04 -3.04 13.72
N PRO A 189 -9.78 -4.20 13.07
CA PRO A 189 -8.48 -4.85 13.15
C PRO A 189 -7.34 -4.02 12.57
N LEU A 190 -7.61 -3.17 11.56
CA LEU A 190 -6.60 -2.31 10.94
C LEU A 190 -6.05 -1.26 11.91
N PHE A 191 -6.89 -0.76 12.81
CA PHE A 191 -6.52 0.31 13.74
C PHE A 191 -6.28 -0.19 15.17
N HIS A 192 -6.13 -1.49 15.39
CA HIS A 192 -5.91 -2.07 16.71
C HIS A 192 -6.78 -1.42 17.81
N ALA A 193 -7.98 -0.94 17.42
CA ALA A 193 -8.89 -0.16 18.26
C ALA A 193 -9.56 -0.99 19.37
N GLU A 194 -8.95 -2.09 19.78
CA GLU A 194 -9.33 -2.84 20.99
C GLU A 194 -8.99 -2.05 22.26
N ASN A 195 -8.18 -1.01 22.14
CA ASN A 195 -7.81 -0.16 23.25
C ASN A 195 -8.85 0.96 23.41
N THR A 196 -9.45 1.06 24.60
CA THR A 196 -10.45 2.06 24.95
C THR A 196 -10.00 3.49 24.62
N ARG A 197 -8.71 3.78 24.80
CA ARG A 197 -8.11 5.10 24.52
C ARG A 197 -8.05 5.43 23.03
N GLU A 198 -7.83 4.44 22.17
CA GLU A 198 -7.86 4.62 20.73
C GLU A 198 -9.27 4.81 20.21
N ALA A 199 -10.25 4.08 20.75
CA ALA A 199 -11.66 4.28 20.45
C ALA A 199 -12.15 5.67 20.86
N GLU A 200 -11.71 6.20 22.00
CA GLU A 200 -11.98 7.57 22.45
C GLU A 200 -11.33 8.59 21.53
N THR A 201 -10.08 8.36 21.13
CA THR A 201 -9.36 9.23 20.17
C THR A 201 -10.05 9.25 18.83
N LEU A 202 -10.48 8.11 18.30
CA LEU A 202 -11.26 8.02 17.07
C LEU A 202 -12.60 8.75 17.18
N THR A 203 -13.29 8.61 18.31
CA THR A 203 -14.54 9.32 18.57
C THR A 203 -14.31 10.83 18.61
N TYR A 204 -13.23 11.28 19.23
CA TYR A 204 -12.84 12.70 19.25
C TYR A 204 -12.52 13.21 17.84
N LEU A 205 -11.71 12.48 17.08
CA LEU A 205 -11.35 12.85 15.71
C LEU A 205 -12.56 12.89 14.80
N ASN A 206 -13.48 11.93 14.92
CA ASN A 206 -14.75 11.91 14.17
C ASN A 206 -15.65 13.10 14.47
N ARG A 207 -15.58 13.68 15.67
CA ARG A 207 -16.35 14.89 16.05
C ARG A 207 -15.75 16.19 15.53
N HIS A 208 -14.42 16.24 15.38
CA HIS A 208 -13.69 17.48 15.07
C HIS A 208 -13.18 17.55 13.63
N LEU A 209 -13.11 16.43 12.94
CA LEU A 209 -12.71 16.35 11.55
C LEU A 209 -13.91 15.93 10.71
N ASP A 210 -14.23 16.72 9.70
CA ASP A 210 -15.24 16.33 8.72
C ASP A 210 -14.65 15.29 7.75
N PHE A 211 -14.68 14.02 8.17
CA PHE A 211 -14.22 12.90 7.34
C PHE A 211 -15.09 12.64 6.10
N LYS A 212 -16.20 13.35 5.94
CA LYS A 212 -16.98 13.35 4.70
C LYS A 212 -16.30 14.16 3.59
N GLN A 213 -15.36 15.03 3.96
CA GLN A 213 -14.58 15.75 2.95
C GLN A 213 -13.55 14.81 2.35
N ALA A 214 -13.53 14.78 1.04
CA ALA A 214 -12.48 14.09 0.28
C ALA A 214 -11.10 14.46 0.83
N ARG A 215 -10.20 13.46 0.98
CA ARG A 215 -8.81 13.61 1.40
C ARG A 215 -8.54 13.70 2.90
N ASN A 216 -9.56 13.64 3.75
CA ASN A 216 -9.36 13.44 5.18
C ASN A 216 -9.10 11.96 5.45
N CYS A 217 -8.00 11.65 6.08
CA CYS A 217 -7.53 10.30 6.28
C CYS A 217 -7.07 10.08 7.71
N LEU A 218 -7.06 8.83 8.13
CA LEU A 218 -6.35 8.38 9.33
C LEU A 218 -5.09 7.62 8.90
N TYR A 219 -4.01 7.81 9.64
CA TYR A 219 -2.76 7.09 9.47
C TYR A 219 -2.34 6.43 10.77
N GLU A 220 -2.06 5.15 10.70
CA GLU A 220 -1.56 4.34 11.79
C GLU A 220 -0.24 3.68 11.38
N THR A 221 0.66 3.60 12.34
CA THR A 221 1.90 2.81 12.22
C THR A 221 1.96 1.84 13.39
N SER A 222 2.66 0.74 13.23
CA SER A 222 2.82 -0.30 14.26
C SER A 222 3.38 0.22 15.60
N ASP A 223 4.06 1.37 15.59
CA ASP A 223 4.78 1.94 16.72
C ASP A 223 4.26 3.32 17.17
N ARG A 224 3.23 3.87 16.50
CA ARG A 224 2.77 5.23 16.76
C ARG A 224 1.25 5.34 16.84
N PRO A 225 0.75 6.29 17.65
CA PRO A 225 -0.69 6.51 17.76
C PRO A 225 -1.29 6.97 16.43
N LEU A 226 -2.56 6.67 16.28
CA LEU A 226 -3.39 7.09 15.18
C LEU A 226 -3.32 8.61 14.95
N ARG A 227 -3.17 9.03 13.70
CA ARG A 227 -3.10 10.44 13.30
C ARG A 227 -4.08 10.74 12.19
N ALA A 228 -4.77 11.87 12.35
CA ALA A 228 -5.56 12.42 11.26
C ALA A 228 -4.70 13.31 10.36
N PHE A 229 -4.93 13.25 9.07
CA PHE A 229 -4.19 14.03 8.09
C PHE A 229 -5.00 14.30 6.82
N HIS A 230 -4.50 15.24 6.03
CA HIS A 230 -5.02 15.57 4.70
C HIS A 230 -4.01 15.14 3.65
N THR A 231 -4.47 14.40 2.65
CA THR A 231 -3.64 14.10 1.49
C THR A 231 -3.42 15.37 0.64
N PRO A 232 -2.27 15.53 -0.02
CA PRO A 232 -2.00 16.68 -0.87
C PRO A 232 -3.01 16.80 -2.01
N ILE A 233 -3.21 18.04 -2.50
CA ILE A 233 -3.96 18.30 -3.74
C ILE A 233 -3.03 18.06 -4.91
N TYR A 234 -3.12 16.91 -5.54
CA TYR A 234 -2.47 16.72 -6.83
C TYR A 234 -3.40 17.22 -7.94
N LYS A 235 -3.09 18.37 -8.51
CA LYS A 235 -3.72 18.77 -9.77
C LYS A 235 -3.19 17.83 -10.85
N ARG A 236 -4.09 17.03 -11.46
CA ARG A 236 -3.74 16.37 -12.73
C ARG A 236 -3.24 17.47 -13.66
N LYS A 237 -2.04 17.34 -14.18
CA LYS A 237 -1.64 18.15 -15.34
C LYS A 237 -2.58 17.67 -16.46
N GLU A 238 -3.49 18.54 -16.86
CA GLU A 238 -4.23 18.35 -18.11
C GLU A 238 -3.17 18.36 -19.22
N ASN A 239 -3.03 17.23 -19.89
CA ASN A 239 -2.22 17.13 -21.11
C ASN A 239 -3.05 17.60 -22.28
#